data_dfe88a18015b48828399e2a9a54f058d
#
_entry.id   dfe88a18015b48828399e2a9a54f058d
#
_cell.length_a   1.000
_cell.length_b   1.000
_cell.length_c   1.000
_cell.angle_alpha   90.00
_cell.angle_beta   90.00
_cell.angle_gamma   90.00
#
_symmetry.space_group_name_H-M   'P 1'
#
loop_
_entity.id
_entity.type
_entity.pdbx_description
1 polymer ?
#
loop_
_entity_poly.entity_id
_entity_poly.type
_entity_poly.pdbx_seq_one_letter_code
_entity_poly.pdbx_strand_id
1 'polypeptide(L)'
;KIYKTRVLWILGALFLFVLIARSMTAGAASQESYKPKIPLGLDEEAFKVPQDNPMTKEKIELGRLLFFDKRLSANNTIACASCHIPALAFTDGQPVSTGIHNQQGGRSAPTAINRGFSVAQFWDGRAATLEDQSIGPFANLIEHGFVSHDQLVAKISGIQGYKKLFNNVYGTD
;
A
#
# COMPACT_ATOMS: atom_id res chain seq x y z
N LYS A 1 26.21 -56.03 19.54
CA LYS A 1 24.75 -55.66 19.60
C LYS A 1 24.48 -54.19 19.89
N ILE A 2 25.38 -53.50 20.59
CA ILE A 2 25.20 -52.10 21.03
C ILE A 2 25.40 -51.09 19.86
N TYR A 3 26.19 -51.40 18.85
CA TYR A 3 26.48 -50.52 17.71
C TYR A 3 25.34 -50.36 16.73
N LYS A 4 24.50 -51.41 16.53
CA LYS A 4 23.38 -51.35 15.62
C LYS A 4 22.22 -50.45 16.13
N THR A 5 22.03 -50.39 17.43
CA THR A 5 20.96 -49.54 18.03
C THR A 5 21.27 -48.03 17.97
N ARG A 6 22.55 -47.65 18.12
CA ARG A 6 22.97 -46.24 18.08
C ARG A 6 22.87 -45.64 16.67
N VAL A 7 23.14 -46.42 15.60
CA VAL A 7 23.03 -45.99 14.21
C VAL A 7 21.57 -45.75 13.83
N LEU A 8 20.63 -46.58 14.29
CA LEU A 8 19.19 -46.41 14.03
C LEU A 8 18.64 -45.13 14.66
N TRP A 9 19.10 -44.74 15.85
CA TRP A 9 18.66 -43.51 16.51
C TRP A 9 19.18 -42.24 15.83
N ILE A 10 20.39 -42.27 15.31
CA ILE A 10 20.99 -41.16 14.56
C ILE A 10 20.27 -40.94 13.22
N LEU A 11 19.95 -42.02 12.50
CA LEU A 11 19.20 -41.95 11.24
C LEU A 11 17.75 -41.52 11.46
N GLY A 12 17.10 -41.94 12.53
CA GLY A 12 15.76 -41.49 12.90
C GLY A 12 15.71 -39.99 13.26
N ALA A 13 16.73 -39.50 14.00
CA ALA A 13 16.83 -38.08 14.36
C ALA A 13 17.12 -37.19 13.14
N LEU A 14 17.99 -37.63 12.20
CA LEU A 14 18.23 -36.91 10.95
C LEU A 14 16.97 -36.86 10.04
N PHE A 15 16.20 -37.96 9.99
CA PHE A 15 14.96 -37.97 9.19
C PHE A 15 13.86 -37.07 9.80
N LEU A 16 13.78 -37.02 11.12
CA LEU A 16 12.85 -36.11 11.82
C LEU A 16 13.25 -34.64 11.62
N PHE A 17 14.55 -34.33 11.63
CA PHE A 17 15.06 -32.97 11.40
C PHE A 17 14.82 -32.49 9.94
N VAL A 18 14.93 -33.38 8.96
CA VAL A 18 14.62 -33.07 7.54
C VAL A 18 13.13 -32.87 7.33
N LEU A 19 12.27 -33.62 8.04
CA LEU A 19 10.81 -33.42 7.99
C LEU A 19 10.37 -32.10 8.68
N ILE A 20 11.00 -31.73 9.80
CA ILE A 20 10.71 -30.47 10.50
C ILE A 20 11.22 -29.26 9.68
N ALA A 21 12.39 -29.40 9.02
CA ALA A 21 12.92 -28.32 8.16
C ALA A 21 12.07 -28.07 6.91
N ARG A 22 11.31 -29.06 6.42
CA ARG A 22 10.36 -28.87 5.30
C ARG A 22 9.03 -28.25 5.71
N SER A 23 8.70 -28.22 7.00
CA SER A 23 7.42 -27.66 7.49
C SER A 23 7.48 -26.15 7.78
N MET A 24 8.67 -25.52 7.71
CA MET A 24 8.83 -24.09 7.99
C MET A 24 8.92 -23.19 6.77
N THR A 25 8.81 -23.72 5.57
CA THR A 25 8.53 -22.89 4.39
C THR A 25 7.03 -22.91 4.12
N ALA A 26 6.23 -22.40 5.06
CA ALA A 26 4.96 -21.80 4.73
C ALA A 26 5.30 -20.53 3.92
N GLY A 27 5.58 -20.75 2.64
CA GLY A 27 5.89 -19.70 1.72
C GLY A 27 4.71 -18.74 1.71
N ALA A 28 4.97 -17.46 1.90
CA ALA A 28 4.07 -16.44 1.41
C ALA A 28 3.70 -16.87 -0.02
N ALA A 29 2.44 -17.19 -0.25
CA ALA A 29 1.97 -17.55 -1.58
C ALA A 29 2.44 -16.43 -2.50
N SER A 30 3.23 -16.75 -3.51
CA SER A 30 3.72 -15.74 -4.46
C SER A 30 2.49 -15.10 -5.06
N GLN A 31 2.20 -13.87 -4.65
CA GLN A 31 1.06 -13.13 -5.17
C GLN A 31 1.29 -12.94 -6.66
N GLU A 32 0.30 -13.29 -7.48
CA GLU A 32 0.39 -13.16 -8.92
C GLU A 32 0.55 -11.68 -9.29
N SER A 33 1.58 -11.37 -10.07
CA SER A 33 1.81 -10.01 -10.59
C SER A 33 0.63 -9.60 -11.46
N TYR A 34 0.01 -8.45 -11.13
CA TYR A 34 -1.07 -7.87 -11.90
C TYR A 34 -0.53 -6.94 -12.99
N LYS A 35 -0.93 -7.18 -14.24
CA LYS A 35 -0.65 -6.27 -15.36
C LYS A 35 -1.93 -5.52 -15.70
N PRO A 36 -1.98 -4.18 -15.53
CA PRO A 36 -3.15 -3.39 -15.91
C PRO A 36 -3.29 -3.35 -17.44
N LYS A 37 -4.53 -3.26 -17.91
CA LYS A 37 -4.79 -2.97 -19.32
C LYS A 37 -4.48 -1.49 -19.57
N ILE A 38 -3.50 -1.23 -20.42
CA ILE A 38 -3.12 0.13 -20.80
C ILE A 38 -4.23 0.75 -21.67
N PRO A 39 -4.72 1.95 -21.31
CA PRO A 39 -5.72 2.65 -22.10
C PRO A 39 -5.20 2.98 -23.50
N LEU A 40 -6.10 2.97 -24.49
CA LEU A 40 -5.77 3.34 -25.87
C LEU A 40 -5.17 4.76 -25.92
N GLY A 41 -4.05 4.90 -26.62
CA GLY A 41 -3.35 6.17 -26.78
C GLY A 41 -2.34 6.51 -25.70
N LEU A 42 -2.17 5.64 -24.68
CA LEU A 42 -1.10 5.76 -23.69
C LEU A 42 0.03 4.78 -24.02
N ASP A 43 1.26 5.21 -23.75
CA ASP A 43 2.46 4.41 -23.97
C ASP A 43 2.67 3.46 -22.78
N GLU A 44 2.73 2.14 -23.05
CA GLU A 44 2.98 1.12 -22.05
C GLU A 44 4.34 1.30 -21.36
N GLU A 45 5.37 1.73 -22.09
CA GLU A 45 6.71 1.95 -21.54
C GLU A 45 6.77 3.13 -20.56
N ALA A 46 5.81 4.05 -20.65
CA ALA A 46 5.68 5.16 -19.72
C ALA A 46 5.06 4.74 -18.37
N PHE A 47 4.36 3.59 -18.32
CA PHE A 47 3.78 3.08 -17.09
C PHE A 47 4.84 2.38 -16.24
N LYS A 48 5.33 3.07 -15.23
CA LYS A 48 6.42 2.58 -14.36
C LYS A 48 5.86 1.89 -13.12
N VAL A 49 6.15 0.60 -13.00
CA VAL A 49 5.92 -0.18 -11.77
C VAL A 49 7.28 -0.48 -11.14
N PRO A 50 7.56 -0.05 -9.91
CA PRO A 50 8.83 -0.35 -9.25
C PRO A 50 9.04 -1.86 -9.10
N GLN A 51 10.28 -2.32 -9.31
CA GLN A 51 10.61 -3.76 -9.22
C GLN A 51 10.47 -4.29 -7.78
N ASP A 52 10.75 -3.46 -6.81
CA ASP A 52 10.63 -3.76 -5.38
C ASP A 52 9.21 -3.56 -4.83
N ASN A 53 8.30 -2.99 -5.65
CA ASN A 53 6.89 -2.82 -5.32
C ASN A 53 5.97 -3.31 -6.45
N PRO A 54 6.02 -4.59 -6.83
CA PRO A 54 5.20 -5.11 -7.92
C PRO A 54 3.70 -5.00 -7.60
N MET A 55 2.90 -4.73 -8.63
CA MET A 55 1.44 -4.68 -8.49
C MET A 55 0.88 -6.10 -8.31
N THR A 56 -0.03 -6.26 -7.35
CA THR A 56 -0.87 -7.46 -7.19
C THR A 56 -2.32 -7.05 -6.97
N LYS A 57 -3.27 -7.96 -7.18
CA LYS A 57 -4.70 -7.68 -6.96
C LYS A 57 -4.96 -7.29 -5.50
N GLU A 58 -4.27 -7.94 -4.57
CA GLU A 58 -4.39 -7.70 -3.13
C GLU A 58 -3.88 -6.31 -2.75
N LYS A 59 -2.73 -5.86 -3.32
CA LYS A 59 -2.21 -4.49 -3.13
C LYS A 59 -3.16 -3.44 -3.68
N ILE A 60 -3.72 -3.67 -4.87
CA ILE A 60 -4.69 -2.77 -5.50
C ILE A 60 -5.93 -2.63 -4.62
N GLU A 61 -6.47 -3.74 -4.12
CA GLU A 61 -7.65 -3.71 -3.24
C GLU A 61 -7.34 -3.04 -1.89
N LEU A 62 -6.18 -3.33 -1.28
CA LEU A 62 -5.74 -2.63 -0.07
C LEU A 62 -5.63 -1.12 -0.33
N GLY A 63 -4.97 -0.72 -1.42
CA GLY A 63 -4.84 0.69 -1.81
C GLY A 63 -6.21 1.36 -2.03
N ARG A 64 -7.14 0.66 -2.66
CA ARG A 64 -8.51 1.15 -2.83
C ARG A 64 -9.21 1.40 -1.48
N LEU A 65 -9.11 0.47 -0.55
CA LEU A 65 -9.69 0.63 0.78
C LEU A 65 -9.07 1.81 1.53
N LEU A 66 -7.74 1.94 1.50
CA LEU A 66 -7.04 3.07 2.12
C LEU A 66 -7.45 4.42 1.50
N PHE A 67 -7.63 4.49 0.19
CA PHE A 67 -7.98 5.71 -0.53
C PHE A 67 -9.36 6.27 -0.14
N PHE A 68 -10.32 5.41 0.22
CA PHE A 68 -11.68 5.80 0.57
C PHE A 68 -11.93 5.89 2.08
N ASP A 69 -10.94 5.56 2.93
CA ASP A 69 -11.16 5.46 4.37
C ASP A 69 -10.88 6.77 5.11
N LYS A 70 -11.94 7.43 5.57
CA LYS A 70 -11.85 8.67 6.36
C LYS A 70 -11.15 8.48 7.72
N ARG A 71 -11.10 7.25 8.24
CA ARG A 71 -10.37 6.97 9.48
C ARG A 71 -8.88 7.24 9.36
N LEU A 72 -8.36 7.37 8.14
CA LEU A 72 -6.96 7.72 7.85
C LEU A 72 -6.72 9.24 7.84
N SER A 73 -7.48 9.99 8.60
CA SER A 73 -7.18 11.37 8.99
C SER A 73 -7.24 11.52 10.50
N ALA A 74 -6.63 12.57 11.05
CA ALA A 74 -6.47 12.72 12.49
C ALA A 74 -7.82 12.73 13.24
N ASN A 75 -8.86 13.34 12.64
CA ASN A 75 -10.22 13.43 13.20
C ASN A 75 -11.26 12.52 12.53
N ASN A 76 -10.87 11.60 11.62
CA ASN A 76 -11.75 10.69 10.88
C ASN A 76 -12.72 11.37 9.90
N THR A 77 -12.40 12.54 9.37
CA THR A 77 -13.32 13.28 8.48
C THR A 77 -12.90 13.28 7.02
N ILE A 78 -11.60 13.14 6.73
CA ILE A 78 -11.01 13.25 5.40
C ILE A 78 -10.46 11.89 4.95
N ALA A 79 -10.69 11.56 3.68
CA ALA A 79 -10.01 10.50 2.93
C ALA A 79 -9.42 11.11 1.66
N CYS A 80 -8.53 10.39 0.96
CA CYS A 80 -8.06 10.82 -0.37
C CYS A 80 -9.25 11.10 -1.31
N ALA A 81 -10.28 10.25 -1.27
CA ALA A 81 -11.51 10.42 -2.04
C ALA A 81 -12.35 11.66 -1.64
N SER A 82 -12.02 12.37 -0.56
CA SER A 82 -12.70 13.63 -0.22
C SER A 82 -12.31 14.76 -1.16
N CYS A 83 -11.05 14.76 -1.67
CA CYS A 83 -10.55 15.71 -2.64
C CYS A 83 -10.39 15.11 -4.04
N HIS A 84 -10.33 13.78 -4.14
CA HIS A 84 -10.26 13.05 -5.41
C HIS A 84 -11.57 12.29 -5.64
N ILE A 85 -12.64 13.02 -5.95
CA ILE A 85 -14.02 12.53 -6.07
C ILE A 85 -14.20 11.78 -7.40
N PRO A 86 -14.54 10.47 -7.41
CA PRO A 86 -14.66 9.70 -8.65
C PRO A 86 -15.60 10.32 -9.68
N ALA A 87 -16.74 10.84 -9.23
CA ALA A 87 -17.74 11.48 -10.10
C ALA A 87 -17.25 12.78 -10.77
N LEU A 88 -16.17 13.39 -10.24
CA LEU A 88 -15.54 14.59 -10.79
C LEU A 88 -14.16 14.26 -11.42
N ALA A 89 -14.04 13.09 -12.04
CA ALA A 89 -12.80 12.61 -12.62
C ALA A 89 -11.63 12.60 -11.63
N PHE A 90 -11.89 12.26 -10.37
CA PHE A 90 -10.94 12.24 -9.27
C PHE A 90 -10.25 13.60 -9.02
N THR A 91 -11.00 14.69 -9.17
CA THR A 91 -10.73 16.03 -8.65
C THR A 91 -11.83 16.40 -7.65
N ASP A 92 -11.75 17.59 -7.01
CA ASP A 92 -12.87 18.13 -6.21
C ASP A 92 -13.62 19.27 -6.94
N GLY A 93 -13.13 19.66 -8.11
CA GLY A 93 -13.73 20.74 -8.90
C GLY A 93 -13.61 22.12 -8.26
N GLN A 94 -12.78 22.28 -7.22
CA GLN A 94 -12.59 23.52 -6.48
C GLN A 94 -11.28 24.20 -6.85
N PRO A 95 -11.19 25.54 -6.77
CA PRO A 95 -9.93 26.26 -7.01
C PRO A 95 -8.87 25.92 -5.97
N VAL A 96 -9.27 25.61 -4.74
CA VAL A 96 -8.42 25.08 -3.65
C VAL A 96 -9.18 24.02 -2.89
N SER A 97 -8.51 22.93 -2.54
CA SER A 97 -9.13 21.83 -1.80
C SER A 97 -9.32 22.17 -0.32
N THR A 98 -10.35 21.57 0.28
CA THR A 98 -10.65 21.72 1.71
C THR A 98 -10.30 20.42 2.45
N GLY A 99 -9.44 20.53 3.45
CA GLY A 99 -9.00 19.40 4.25
C GLY A 99 -9.61 19.38 5.65
N ILE A 100 -8.84 18.84 6.60
CA ILE A 100 -9.27 18.65 8.00
C ILE A 100 -9.68 20.00 8.64
N HIS A 101 -10.68 19.96 9.51
CA HIS A 101 -11.22 21.15 10.18
C HIS A 101 -11.67 22.28 9.24
N ASN A 102 -12.07 21.94 8.00
CA ASN A 102 -12.45 22.88 6.95
C ASN A 102 -11.33 23.87 6.56
N GLN A 103 -10.07 23.50 6.78
CA GLN A 103 -8.94 24.31 6.36
C GLN A 103 -8.77 24.22 4.84
N GLN A 104 -8.47 25.34 4.20
CA GLN A 104 -8.22 25.39 2.77
C GLN A 104 -6.75 25.20 2.45
N GLY A 105 -6.47 24.33 1.48
CA GLY A 105 -5.15 24.19 0.89
C GLY A 105 -4.78 25.36 -0.02
N GLY A 106 -3.58 25.30 -0.59
CA GLY A 106 -3.10 26.35 -1.52
C GLY A 106 -3.35 26.04 -3.00
N ARG A 107 -3.89 24.87 -3.34
CA ARG A 107 -4.07 24.40 -4.73
C ARG A 107 -5.31 23.54 -4.87
N SER A 108 -5.82 23.43 -6.13
CA SER A 108 -6.85 22.46 -6.48
C SER A 108 -6.30 21.03 -6.47
N ALA A 109 -7.17 20.05 -6.22
CA ALA A 109 -6.83 18.64 -6.36
C ALA A 109 -6.65 18.27 -7.84
N PRO A 110 -5.46 17.82 -8.28
CA PRO A 110 -5.29 17.30 -9.64
C PRO A 110 -6.04 15.98 -9.79
N THR A 111 -6.40 15.62 -11.01
CA THR A 111 -6.97 14.29 -11.27
C THR A 111 -5.98 13.18 -10.86
N ALA A 112 -6.50 12.09 -10.28
CA ALA A 112 -5.72 10.87 -10.06
C ALA A 112 -5.72 9.93 -11.29
N ILE A 113 -6.50 10.24 -12.34
CA ILE A 113 -6.59 9.40 -13.53
C ILE A 113 -5.24 9.41 -14.25
N ASN A 114 -4.79 8.21 -14.63
CA ASN A 114 -3.57 7.99 -15.43
C ASN A 114 -2.27 8.53 -14.81
N ARG A 115 -2.24 8.78 -13.49
CA ARG A 115 -1.02 9.31 -12.83
C ARG A 115 0.16 8.35 -12.85
N GLY A 116 -0.07 7.04 -13.05
CA GLY A 116 1.00 6.06 -13.24
C GLY A 116 1.87 6.29 -14.50
N PHE A 117 1.41 7.12 -15.44
CA PHE A 117 2.15 7.50 -16.65
C PHE A 117 2.93 8.82 -16.49
N SER A 118 2.79 9.50 -15.35
CA SER A 118 3.45 10.80 -15.14
C SER A 118 4.87 10.61 -14.67
N VAL A 119 5.77 11.44 -15.17
CA VAL A 119 7.20 11.44 -14.80
C VAL A 119 7.49 12.04 -13.44
N ALA A 120 6.54 12.83 -12.90
CA ALA A 120 6.59 13.43 -11.57
C ALA A 120 5.18 13.70 -11.06
N GLN A 121 5.02 13.83 -9.74
CA GLN A 121 3.73 13.97 -9.09
C GLN A 121 3.60 15.35 -8.40
N PHE A 122 2.37 15.71 -8.04
CA PHE A 122 1.92 17.06 -7.71
C PHE A 122 1.97 18.03 -8.89
N TRP A 123 1.45 19.26 -8.71
CA TRP A 123 1.46 20.30 -9.75
C TRP A 123 2.86 20.82 -10.08
N ASP A 124 3.76 20.77 -9.11
CA ASP A 124 5.13 21.28 -9.20
C ASP A 124 6.19 20.19 -9.38
N GLY A 125 5.76 18.93 -9.52
CA GLY A 125 6.68 17.81 -9.76
C GLY A 125 7.59 17.45 -8.57
N ARG A 126 7.26 17.91 -7.35
CA ARG A 126 8.14 17.73 -6.18
C ARG A 126 8.27 16.29 -5.67
N ALA A 127 7.39 15.37 -6.07
CA ALA A 127 7.52 13.95 -5.78
C ALA A 127 7.85 13.18 -7.06
N ALA A 128 8.89 12.35 -7.00
CA ALA A 128 9.38 11.60 -8.14
C ALA A 128 8.51 10.40 -8.49
N THR A 129 7.86 9.79 -7.49
CA THR A 129 7.06 8.57 -7.63
C THR A 129 5.66 8.75 -7.06
N LEU A 130 4.75 7.81 -7.36
CA LEU A 130 3.44 7.74 -6.72
C LEU A 130 3.55 7.32 -5.25
N GLU A 131 4.53 6.50 -4.92
CA GLU A 131 4.83 6.11 -3.54
C GLU A 131 5.19 7.34 -2.70
N ASP A 132 6.11 8.18 -3.16
CA ASP A 132 6.49 9.42 -2.48
C ASP A 132 5.31 10.39 -2.36
N GLN A 133 4.50 10.50 -3.42
CA GLN A 133 3.32 11.36 -3.42
C GLN A 133 2.29 10.88 -2.41
N SER A 134 2.03 9.59 -2.34
CA SER A 134 0.91 9.02 -1.58
C SER A 134 1.02 9.22 -0.07
N ILE A 135 2.23 9.32 0.47
CA ILE A 135 2.49 9.53 1.89
C ILE A 135 2.44 11.00 2.29
N GLY A 136 2.70 11.93 1.37
CA GLY A 136 2.78 13.37 1.65
C GLY A 136 1.52 13.96 2.28
N PRO A 137 0.32 13.75 1.72
CA PRO A 137 -0.94 14.29 2.23
C PRO A 137 -1.26 13.88 3.67
N PHE A 138 -0.84 12.71 4.12
CA PHE A 138 -1.10 12.25 5.49
C PHE A 138 -0.38 13.11 6.54
N ALA A 139 0.88 13.48 6.30
CA ALA A 139 1.66 14.33 7.19
C ALA A 139 1.43 15.84 6.95
N ASN A 140 0.46 16.21 6.12
CA ASN A 140 0.05 17.58 5.90
C ASN A 140 -1.04 17.97 6.91
N LEU A 141 -0.75 18.96 7.75
CA LEU A 141 -1.65 19.41 8.81
C LEU A 141 -2.97 20.01 8.30
N ILE A 142 -3.02 20.45 7.03
CA ILE A 142 -4.23 20.97 6.40
C ILE A 142 -5.04 19.84 5.77
N GLU A 143 -4.39 18.82 5.18
CA GLU A 143 -5.06 17.76 4.44
C GLU A 143 -5.59 16.66 5.38
N HIS A 144 -4.74 15.71 5.82
CA HIS A 144 -5.14 14.63 6.73
C HIS A 144 -4.86 14.92 8.21
N GLY A 145 -3.99 15.88 8.52
CA GLY A 145 -3.78 16.45 9.85
C GLY A 145 -2.90 15.63 10.79
N PHE A 146 -2.17 14.62 10.33
CA PHE A 146 -1.18 13.94 11.16
C PHE A 146 0.11 14.77 11.29
N VAL A 147 0.73 14.73 12.45
CA VAL A 147 2.01 15.42 12.70
C VAL A 147 3.18 14.61 12.12
N SER A 148 3.02 13.29 12.02
CA SER A 148 4.03 12.39 11.45
C SER A 148 3.40 11.13 10.84
N HIS A 149 4.16 10.42 10.01
CA HIS A 149 3.74 9.12 9.48
C HIS A 149 3.59 8.06 10.58
N ASP A 150 4.34 8.16 11.69
CA ASP A 150 4.20 7.24 12.83
C ASP A 150 2.79 7.28 13.44
N GLN A 151 2.17 8.46 13.50
CA GLN A 151 0.78 8.59 13.96
C GLN A 151 -0.19 7.89 13.01
N LEU A 152 0.02 7.98 11.70
CA LEU A 152 -0.76 7.24 10.71
C LEU A 152 -0.59 5.73 10.89
N VAL A 153 0.65 5.25 11.03
CA VAL A 153 0.96 3.83 11.24
C VAL A 153 0.29 3.32 12.52
N ALA A 154 0.42 4.04 13.63
CA ALA A 154 -0.23 3.69 14.88
C ALA A 154 -1.76 3.60 14.74
N LYS A 155 -2.35 4.54 13.98
CA LYS A 155 -3.79 4.53 13.73
C LYS A 155 -4.26 3.35 12.88
N ILE A 156 -3.56 3.06 11.78
CA ILE A 156 -3.87 1.91 10.91
C ILE A 156 -3.72 0.60 11.69
N SER A 157 -2.65 0.45 12.47
CA SER A 157 -2.38 -0.73 13.30
C SER A 157 -3.47 -0.98 14.35
N GLY A 158 -4.17 0.07 14.80
CA GLY A 158 -5.33 -0.02 15.69
C GLY A 158 -6.61 -0.52 15.01
N ILE A 159 -6.66 -0.56 13.68
CA ILE A 159 -7.85 -0.99 12.93
C ILE A 159 -7.70 -2.48 12.56
N GLN A 160 -8.39 -3.36 13.28
CA GLN A 160 -8.28 -4.82 13.15
C GLN A 160 -8.40 -5.35 11.72
N GLY A 161 -9.26 -4.76 10.89
CA GLY A 161 -9.41 -5.17 9.49
C GLY A 161 -8.14 -4.96 8.67
N TYR A 162 -7.38 -3.89 8.94
CA TYR A 162 -6.15 -3.60 8.20
C TYR A 162 -5.00 -4.54 8.57
N LYS A 163 -4.85 -4.96 9.82
CA LYS A 163 -3.83 -5.95 10.19
C LYS A 163 -3.85 -7.17 9.29
N LYS A 164 -5.04 -7.77 9.10
CA LYS A 164 -5.19 -8.93 8.21
C LYS A 164 -4.84 -8.62 6.76
N LEU A 165 -5.26 -7.45 6.26
CA LEU A 165 -5.00 -7.04 4.87
C LEU A 165 -3.51 -6.78 4.63
N PHE A 166 -2.83 -6.09 5.55
CA PHE A 166 -1.38 -5.86 5.47
C PHE A 166 -0.60 -7.16 5.59
N ASN A 167 -0.99 -8.07 6.50
CA ASN A 167 -0.38 -9.38 6.61
C ASN A 167 -0.51 -10.18 5.31
N ASN A 168 -1.69 -10.18 4.70
CA ASN A 168 -1.92 -10.88 3.42
C ASN A 168 -1.07 -10.31 2.28
N VAL A 169 -0.81 -8.99 2.28
CA VAL A 169 -0.08 -8.31 1.20
C VAL A 169 1.43 -8.34 1.42
N TYR A 170 1.88 -8.11 2.66
CA TYR A 170 3.30 -7.88 2.97
C TYR A 170 3.90 -8.93 3.92
N GLY A 171 3.10 -9.85 4.47
CA GLY A 171 3.55 -10.81 5.46
C GLY A 171 3.91 -10.19 6.83
N THR A 172 3.37 -9.00 7.12
CA THR A 172 3.62 -8.23 8.34
C THR A 172 2.32 -8.00 9.12
N ASP A 173 2.43 -8.02 10.46
CA ASP A 173 1.30 -7.70 11.35
C ASP A 173 1.17 -6.19 11.58
#